data_a74bec8a012a3e83edefcfc6c2f522f5
#
_entry.id   a74bec8a012a3e83edefcfc6c2f522f5
#
_cell.length_a   1.000
_cell.length_b   1.000
_cell.length_c   1.000
_cell.angle_alpha   90.00
_cell.angle_beta   90.00
_cell.angle_gamma   90.00
#
_symmetry.space_group_name_H-M   'P 1'
#
loop_
_entity.id
_entity.type
_entity.pdbx_description
1 polymer ?
#
loop_
_entity_poly.entity_id
_entity_poly.type
_entity_poly.pdbx_seq_one_letter_code
_entity_poly.pdbx_strand_id
1 'polypeptide(L)'
;MELAGSAVQRTLGGMSDKAAPSISEVMTTEVITADRSQALSEVYDLFESRNIHHLPVMDGQKPVGMVSASDVLRLVYDIEDPTDRMMRSMLDHQFNIDDAMTADLDTLTVDATVRDAADRLSGGDYHSVVVIDAVGHLAGIVTSTDLIRYLRDHV
;
A
#
# COMPACT_ATOMS: atom_id res chain seq x y z
N MET A 1 -28.83 -24.16 3.54
CA MET A 1 -27.90 -23.00 3.49
C MET A 1 -26.46 -23.37 3.82
N GLU A 2 -26.15 -24.63 3.99
CA GLU A 2 -24.79 -25.11 4.32
C GLU A 2 -23.99 -25.68 3.12
N LEU A 3 -24.52 -25.62 1.91
CA LEU A 3 -23.91 -26.29 0.76
C LEU A 3 -22.85 -25.45 0.01
N ALA A 4 -22.74 -24.15 0.30
CA ALA A 4 -21.75 -23.28 -0.35
C ALA A 4 -20.35 -23.35 0.28
N GLY A 5 -20.24 -23.75 1.54
CA GLY A 5 -18.98 -23.83 2.26
C GLY A 5 -18.09 -25.04 1.90
N SER A 6 -18.70 -26.13 1.46
CA SER A 6 -17.96 -27.38 1.23
C SER A 6 -17.29 -27.43 -0.16
N ALA A 7 -17.82 -26.70 -1.14
CA ALA A 7 -17.25 -26.66 -2.48
C ALA A 7 -15.96 -25.83 -2.57
N VAL A 8 -15.88 -24.75 -1.79
CA VAL A 8 -14.69 -23.89 -1.75
C VAL A 8 -13.53 -24.59 -1.05
N GLN A 9 -13.80 -25.34 0.01
CA GLN A 9 -12.76 -26.10 0.72
C GLN A 9 -12.15 -27.24 -0.11
N ARG A 10 -12.93 -27.86 -1.00
CA ARG A 10 -12.42 -28.93 -1.86
C ARG A 10 -11.47 -28.44 -2.96
N THR A 11 -11.65 -27.21 -3.43
CA THR A 11 -10.79 -26.63 -4.46
C THR A 11 -9.43 -26.19 -3.90
N LEU A 12 -9.40 -25.80 -2.62
CA LEU A 12 -8.15 -25.42 -1.92
C LEU A 12 -7.33 -26.62 -1.44
N GLY A 13 -7.95 -27.77 -1.22
CA GLY A 13 -7.29 -28.99 -0.77
C GLY A 13 -6.44 -29.69 -1.83
N GLY A 14 -6.54 -29.30 -3.10
CA GLY A 14 -5.79 -29.87 -4.20
C GLY A 14 -4.48 -29.14 -4.55
N MET A 15 -4.17 -28.03 -3.88
CA MET A 15 -2.92 -27.28 -4.07
C MET A 15 -1.89 -27.71 -3.00
N SER A 16 -1.61 -29.02 -2.99
CA SER A 16 -0.84 -29.68 -1.94
C SER A 16 0.66 -29.36 -1.95
N ASP A 17 1.21 -29.39 -0.77
CA ASP A 17 2.59 -29.71 -0.37
C ASP A 17 3.78 -28.94 -0.96
N LYS A 18 3.58 -27.96 -1.83
CA LYS A 18 4.65 -27.02 -2.14
C LYS A 18 4.61 -25.89 -1.08
N ALA A 19 5.76 -25.65 -0.45
CA ALA A 19 5.91 -24.48 0.40
C ALA A 19 5.38 -23.25 -0.33
N ALA A 20 4.57 -22.42 0.35
CA ALA A 20 4.03 -21.21 -0.26
C ALA A 20 5.19 -20.33 -0.76
N PRO A 21 5.08 -19.72 -1.95
CA PRO A 21 6.12 -18.85 -2.48
C PRO A 21 6.45 -17.70 -1.54
N SER A 22 7.72 -17.30 -1.52
CA SER A 22 8.17 -16.16 -0.73
C SER A 22 7.51 -14.85 -1.20
N ILE A 23 7.22 -13.96 -0.27
CA ILE A 23 6.69 -12.62 -0.58
C ILE A 23 7.64 -11.85 -1.51
N SER A 24 8.93 -12.15 -1.50
CA SER A 24 9.92 -11.53 -2.38
C SER A 24 9.65 -11.78 -3.86
N GLU A 25 8.89 -12.81 -4.21
CA GLU A 25 8.53 -13.10 -5.60
C GLU A 25 7.48 -12.14 -6.17
N VAL A 26 6.73 -11.45 -5.32
CA VAL A 26 5.65 -10.54 -5.73
C VAL A 26 5.89 -9.10 -5.34
N MET A 27 6.71 -8.83 -4.32
CA MET A 27 6.90 -7.47 -3.81
C MET A 27 7.70 -6.60 -4.78
N THR A 28 7.33 -5.32 -4.81
CA THR A 28 8.13 -4.27 -5.45
C THR A 28 9.18 -3.80 -4.46
N THR A 29 10.45 -3.83 -4.85
CA THR A 29 11.59 -3.42 -4.00
C THR A 29 11.99 -1.96 -4.21
N GLU A 30 11.83 -1.43 -5.42
CA GLU A 30 12.05 -0.01 -5.73
C GLU A 30 10.77 0.78 -5.40
N VAL A 31 10.53 0.99 -4.13
CA VAL A 31 9.31 1.63 -3.64
C VAL A 31 9.47 3.16 -3.71
N ILE A 32 8.51 3.83 -4.34
CA ILE A 32 8.41 5.28 -4.28
C ILE A 32 7.84 5.64 -2.91
N THR A 33 8.55 6.48 -2.17
CA THR A 33 8.20 6.85 -0.80
C THR A 33 8.18 8.37 -0.65
N ALA A 34 7.55 8.84 0.43
CA ALA A 34 7.64 10.22 0.86
C ALA A 34 8.36 10.29 2.20
N ASP A 35 9.18 11.30 2.39
CA ASP A 35 9.76 11.60 3.69
C ASP A 35 8.71 12.30 4.57
N ARG A 36 8.71 11.99 5.87
CA ARG A 36 7.75 12.57 6.81
C ARG A 36 7.77 14.10 6.85
N SER A 37 8.91 14.71 6.56
CA SER A 37 9.06 16.17 6.52
C SER A 37 8.75 16.79 5.17
N GLN A 38 8.43 15.97 4.17
CA GLN A 38 8.19 16.44 2.80
C GLN A 38 6.93 17.28 2.71
N ALA A 39 6.94 18.32 1.87
CA ALA A 39 5.77 19.15 1.63
C ALA A 39 4.66 18.37 0.92
N LEU A 40 3.41 18.59 1.30
CA LEU A 40 2.27 17.88 0.72
C LEU A 40 2.08 18.14 -0.77
N SER A 41 2.45 19.33 -1.27
CA SER A 41 2.40 19.61 -2.71
C SER A 41 3.36 18.73 -3.49
N GLU A 42 4.52 18.41 -2.94
CA GLU A 42 5.48 17.48 -3.55
C GLU A 42 4.94 16.04 -3.55
N VAL A 43 4.28 15.63 -2.48
CA VAL A 43 3.61 14.32 -2.38
C VAL A 43 2.50 14.22 -3.43
N TYR A 44 1.70 15.26 -3.56
CA TYR A 44 0.67 15.35 -4.60
C TYR A 44 1.26 15.20 -6.01
N ASP A 45 2.39 15.84 -6.28
CA ASP A 45 3.09 15.73 -7.56
C ASP A 45 3.55 14.30 -7.85
N LEU A 46 3.96 13.55 -6.85
CA LEU A 46 4.34 12.14 -7.03
C LEU A 46 3.15 11.30 -7.49
N PHE A 47 1.96 11.51 -6.95
CA PHE A 47 0.76 10.82 -7.41
C PHE A 47 0.42 11.16 -8.85
N GLU A 48 0.51 12.44 -9.22
CA GLU A 48 0.20 12.91 -10.58
C GLU A 48 1.22 12.40 -11.62
N SER A 49 2.52 12.44 -11.29
CA SER A 49 3.59 12.17 -12.26
C SER A 49 3.95 10.68 -12.37
N ARG A 50 3.68 9.88 -11.34
CA ARG A 50 4.13 8.48 -11.27
C ARG A 50 3.01 7.47 -11.42
N ASN A 51 1.76 7.91 -11.58
CA ASN A 51 0.58 7.04 -11.70
C ASN A 51 0.51 6.00 -10.57
N ILE A 52 0.77 6.44 -9.36
CA ILE A 52 0.69 5.64 -8.14
C ILE A 52 -0.45 6.16 -7.28
N HIS A 53 -1.00 5.32 -6.41
CA HIS A 53 -2.17 5.66 -5.58
C HIS A 53 -1.86 5.70 -4.10
N HIS A 54 -0.77 5.09 -3.68
CA HIS A 54 -0.35 4.99 -2.28
C HIS A 54 1.15 5.17 -2.18
N LEU A 55 1.59 5.88 -1.12
CA LEU A 55 2.99 6.09 -0.80
C LEU A 55 3.25 5.74 0.66
N PRO A 56 4.22 4.87 0.95
CA PRO A 56 4.75 4.79 2.30
C PRO A 56 5.41 6.09 2.70
N VAL A 57 5.12 6.54 3.92
CA VAL A 57 5.77 7.69 4.54
C VAL A 57 6.90 7.17 5.42
N MET A 58 8.07 7.74 5.24
CA MET A 58 9.30 7.28 5.87
C MET A 58 9.81 8.29 6.90
N ASP A 59 10.29 7.76 8.02
CA ASP A 59 11.16 8.46 8.96
C ASP A 59 12.52 7.76 8.92
N GLY A 60 13.47 8.33 8.18
CA GLY A 60 14.70 7.64 7.83
C GLY A 60 14.40 6.41 6.97
N GLN A 61 14.79 5.22 7.44
CA GLN A 61 14.57 3.95 6.75
C GLN A 61 13.33 3.21 7.25
N LYS A 62 12.62 3.75 8.24
CA LYS A 62 11.43 3.11 8.82
C LYS A 62 10.16 3.69 8.22
N PRO A 63 9.27 2.85 7.70
CA PRO A 63 7.93 3.29 7.32
C PRO A 63 7.12 3.63 8.58
N VAL A 64 6.51 4.80 8.60
CA VAL A 64 5.73 5.31 9.74
C VAL A 64 4.26 5.53 9.39
N GLY A 65 3.89 5.48 8.14
CA GLY A 65 2.53 5.67 7.69
C GLY A 65 2.36 5.40 6.22
N MET A 66 1.12 5.53 5.77
CA MET A 66 0.72 5.40 4.38
C MET A 66 -0.13 6.60 4.00
N VAL A 67 0.13 7.18 2.84
CA VAL A 67 -0.64 8.28 2.29
C VAL A 67 -1.19 7.87 0.92
N SER A 68 -2.47 8.19 0.67
CA SER A 68 -3.09 8.01 -0.64
C SER A 68 -3.37 9.36 -1.31
N ALA A 69 -3.55 9.35 -2.62
CA ALA A 69 -4.00 10.54 -3.36
C ALA A 69 -5.32 11.07 -2.82
N SER A 70 -6.25 10.17 -2.48
CA SER A 70 -7.54 10.53 -1.88
C SER A 70 -7.39 11.23 -0.53
N ASP A 71 -6.43 10.82 0.29
CA ASP A 71 -6.18 11.43 1.60
C ASP A 71 -5.71 12.88 1.45
N VAL A 72 -4.84 13.16 0.48
CA VAL A 72 -4.37 14.51 0.20
C VAL A 72 -5.52 15.39 -0.32
N LEU A 73 -6.29 14.88 -1.28
CA LEU A 73 -7.43 15.62 -1.84
C LEU A 73 -8.50 15.93 -0.81
N ARG A 74 -8.70 15.05 0.18
CA ARG A 74 -9.69 15.26 1.25
C ARG A 74 -9.37 16.50 2.09
N LEU A 75 -8.11 16.85 2.27
CA LEU A 75 -7.71 18.03 3.02
C LEU A 75 -8.15 19.34 2.36
N VAL A 76 -8.33 19.34 1.06
CA VAL A 76 -8.71 20.52 0.26
C VAL A 76 -10.11 20.39 -0.39
N TYR A 77 -10.90 19.43 0.07
CA TYR A 77 -12.21 19.10 -0.50
C TYR A 77 -13.21 20.24 -0.43
N ASP A 78 -13.15 21.06 0.61
CA ASP A 78 -14.11 22.15 0.86
C ASP A 78 -13.84 23.42 0.04
N ILE A 79 -12.82 23.43 -0.79
CA ILE A 79 -12.48 24.58 -1.64
C ILE A 79 -13.32 24.52 -2.91
N GLU A 80 -14.13 25.54 -3.15
CA GLU A 80 -14.86 25.70 -4.40
C GLU A 80 -13.90 26.17 -5.51
N ASP A 81 -13.88 25.44 -6.64
CA ASP A 81 -13.09 25.78 -7.82
C ASP A 81 -11.62 26.17 -7.51
N PRO A 82 -10.85 25.35 -6.79
CA PRO A 82 -9.50 25.72 -6.45
C PRO A 82 -8.63 25.75 -7.71
N THR A 83 -7.87 26.81 -7.90
CA THR A 83 -6.76 26.78 -8.85
C THR A 83 -5.67 25.82 -8.30
N ASP A 84 -4.87 25.26 -9.19
CA ASP A 84 -3.75 24.41 -8.80
C ASP A 84 -2.80 25.13 -7.80
N ARG A 85 -2.56 26.41 -8.05
CA ARG A 85 -1.75 27.25 -7.16
C ARG A 85 -2.35 27.40 -5.76
N MET A 86 -3.67 27.58 -5.67
CA MET A 86 -4.36 27.66 -4.37
C MET A 86 -4.29 26.36 -3.61
N MET A 87 -4.53 25.24 -4.26
CA MET A 87 -4.42 23.91 -3.67
C MET A 87 -3.02 23.66 -3.11
N ARG A 88 -1.98 23.95 -3.89
CA ARG A 88 -0.58 23.78 -3.47
C ARG A 88 -0.26 24.65 -2.26
N SER A 89 -0.66 25.90 -2.30
CA SER A 89 -0.44 26.84 -1.20
C SER A 89 -1.10 26.36 0.09
N MET A 90 -2.33 25.89 0.01
CA MET A 90 -3.06 25.38 1.19
C MET A 90 -2.43 24.11 1.72
N LEU A 91 -2.07 23.17 0.85
CA LEU A 91 -1.41 21.93 1.26
C LEU A 91 -0.11 22.21 2.01
N ASP A 92 0.67 23.17 1.56
CA ASP A 92 2.00 23.45 2.13
C ASP A 92 1.94 24.34 3.38
N HIS A 93 0.96 25.26 3.46
CA HIS A 93 0.91 26.25 4.55
C HIS A 93 -0.03 25.86 5.68
N GLN A 94 -1.07 25.05 5.42
CA GLN A 94 -2.08 24.70 6.43
C GLN A 94 -1.96 23.27 6.92
N PHE A 95 -1.31 22.41 6.17
CA PHE A 95 -1.24 20.98 6.46
C PHE A 95 0.21 20.44 6.36
N ASN A 96 0.42 19.32 7.01
CA ASN A 96 1.65 18.53 6.87
C ASN A 96 1.27 17.08 6.52
N ILE A 97 2.27 16.25 6.26
CA ILE A 97 2.04 14.88 5.84
C ILE A 97 1.32 14.05 6.92
N ASP A 98 1.54 14.37 8.20
CA ASP A 98 0.87 13.69 9.31
C ASP A 98 -0.66 13.89 9.28
N ASP A 99 -1.14 15.00 8.73
CA ASP A 99 -2.57 15.27 8.60
C ASP A 99 -3.25 14.38 7.54
N ALA A 100 -2.49 13.92 6.56
CA ALA A 100 -2.98 13.09 5.46
C ALA A 100 -2.74 11.60 5.69
N MET A 101 -1.66 11.21 6.38
CA MET A 101 -1.26 9.81 6.47
C MET A 101 -2.08 9.02 7.47
N THR A 102 -2.21 7.73 7.20
CA THR A 102 -2.64 6.73 8.16
C THR A 102 -1.41 6.14 8.82
N ALA A 103 -1.31 6.26 10.14
CA ALA A 103 -0.16 5.78 10.91
C ALA A 103 -0.23 4.28 11.24
N ASP A 104 -1.42 3.69 11.16
CA ASP A 104 -1.62 2.26 11.38
C ASP A 104 -1.31 1.46 10.11
N LEU A 105 -0.05 1.09 9.96
CA LEU A 105 0.43 0.33 8.80
C LEU A 105 0.15 -1.15 8.97
N ASP A 106 -0.38 -1.77 7.91
CA ASP A 106 -0.36 -3.22 7.79
C ASP A 106 0.99 -3.65 7.22
N THR A 107 1.76 -4.40 8.00
CA THR A 107 3.10 -4.83 7.64
C THR A 107 3.24 -6.34 7.67
N LEU A 108 4.10 -6.84 6.80
CA LEU A 108 4.62 -8.20 6.81
C LEU A 108 6.14 -8.14 6.80
N THR A 109 6.77 -9.21 7.27
CA THR A 109 8.23 -9.32 7.22
C THR A 109 8.69 -9.99 5.92
N VAL A 110 9.98 -9.89 5.62
CA VAL A 110 10.59 -10.51 4.42
C VAL A 110 10.47 -12.04 4.42
N ASP A 111 10.22 -12.65 5.57
CA ASP A 111 10.00 -14.10 5.71
C ASP A 111 8.57 -14.53 5.38
N ALA A 112 7.67 -13.59 5.16
CA ALA A 112 6.29 -13.86 4.81
C ALA A 112 6.17 -14.51 3.43
N THR A 113 5.01 -15.08 3.18
CA THR A 113 4.68 -15.75 1.93
C THR A 113 3.71 -14.93 1.09
N VAL A 114 3.58 -15.30 -0.17
CA VAL A 114 2.52 -14.77 -1.06
C VAL A 114 1.13 -15.01 -0.46
N ARG A 115 0.93 -16.15 0.21
CA ARG A 115 -0.33 -16.45 0.90
C ARG A 115 -0.61 -15.46 2.04
N ASP A 116 0.41 -15.12 2.84
CA ASP A 116 0.23 -14.15 3.92
C ASP A 116 -0.21 -12.79 3.38
N ALA A 117 0.38 -12.35 2.27
CA ALA A 117 -0.02 -11.11 1.60
C ALA A 117 -1.46 -11.21 1.06
N ALA A 118 -1.81 -12.34 0.45
CA ALA A 118 -3.16 -12.57 -0.05
C ALA A 118 -4.21 -12.57 1.07
N ASP A 119 -3.90 -13.17 2.21
CA ASP A 119 -4.80 -13.16 3.37
C ASP A 119 -5.04 -11.74 3.89
N ARG A 120 -4.01 -10.91 3.95
CA ARG A 120 -4.14 -9.51 4.36
C ARG A 120 -4.95 -8.68 3.39
N LEU A 121 -4.72 -8.83 2.09
CA LEU A 121 -5.35 -8.01 1.06
C LEU A 121 -6.74 -8.50 0.67
N SER A 122 -7.05 -9.78 0.90
CA SER A 122 -8.36 -10.36 0.55
C SER A 122 -9.51 -9.82 1.40
N GLY A 123 -9.23 -9.27 2.57
CA GLY A 123 -10.23 -8.64 3.43
C GLY A 123 -10.83 -7.35 2.87
N GLY A 124 -10.16 -6.70 1.93
CA GLY A 124 -10.61 -5.47 1.27
C GLY A 124 -10.38 -4.19 2.06
N ASP A 125 -9.92 -4.27 3.31
CA ASP A 125 -9.63 -3.10 4.15
C ASP A 125 -8.34 -2.40 3.74
N TYR A 126 -7.42 -3.16 3.14
CA TYR A 126 -6.12 -2.66 2.68
C TYR A 126 -5.93 -2.98 1.20
N HIS A 127 -5.28 -2.08 0.48
CA HIS A 127 -4.93 -2.27 -0.93
C HIS A 127 -3.44 -2.53 -1.12
N SER A 128 -2.65 -2.34 -0.08
CA SER A 128 -1.21 -2.58 -0.07
C SER A 128 -0.76 -3.02 1.32
N VAL A 129 0.32 -3.80 1.34
CA VAL A 129 1.00 -4.25 2.56
C VAL A 129 2.46 -3.85 2.43
N VAL A 130 2.97 -3.20 3.46
CA VAL A 130 4.38 -2.83 3.55
C VAL A 130 5.19 -4.01 4.04
N VAL A 131 6.28 -4.32 3.37
CA VAL A 131 7.20 -5.39 3.77
C VAL A 131 8.42 -4.78 4.44
N ILE A 132 8.72 -5.23 5.65
CA ILE A 132 9.85 -4.75 6.44
C ILE A 132 10.86 -5.88 6.68
N ASP A 133 12.11 -5.50 6.88
CA ASP A 133 13.15 -6.43 7.27
C ASP A 133 13.20 -6.68 8.79
N ALA A 134 14.19 -7.43 9.25
CA ALA A 134 14.32 -7.83 10.66
C ALA A 134 14.53 -6.65 11.63
N VAL A 135 15.03 -5.50 11.13
CA VAL A 135 15.25 -4.30 11.93
C VAL A 135 14.15 -3.25 11.74
N GLY A 136 13.10 -3.57 10.98
CA GLY A 136 11.96 -2.69 10.75
C GLY A 136 12.15 -1.70 9.60
N HIS A 137 13.17 -1.86 8.79
CA HIS A 137 13.38 -1.04 7.60
C HIS A 137 12.51 -1.50 6.43
N LEU A 138 12.12 -0.56 5.57
CA LEU A 138 11.34 -0.85 4.39
C LEU A 138 12.13 -1.78 3.45
N ALA A 139 11.54 -2.93 3.14
CA ALA A 139 12.09 -3.89 2.18
C ALA A 139 11.32 -3.90 0.85
N GLY A 140 10.02 -3.66 0.89
CA GLY A 140 9.19 -3.65 -0.30
C GLY A 140 7.74 -3.33 -0.01
N ILE A 141 6.93 -3.40 -1.03
CA ILE A 141 5.47 -3.23 -0.95
C ILE A 141 4.79 -4.26 -1.84
N VAL A 142 3.66 -4.78 -1.38
CA VAL A 142 2.80 -5.68 -2.16
C VAL A 142 1.42 -5.06 -2.27
N THR A 143 0.90 -5.00 -3.48
CA THR A 143 -0.46 -4.53 -3.76
C THR A 143 -1.34 -5.70 -4.23
N SER A 144 -2.65 -5.50 -4.20
CA SER A 144 -3.60 -6.45 -4.78
C SER A 144 -3.30 -6.70 -6.27
N THR A 145 -2.88 -5.67 -7.00
CA THR A 145 -2.49 -5.80 -8.41
C THR A 145 -1.28 -6.71 -8.59
N ASP A 146 -0.30 -6.64 -7.69
CA ASP A 146 0.88 -7.52 -7.73
C ASP A 146 0.48 -8.99 -7.58
N LEU A 147 -0.46 -9.28 -6.69
CA LEU A 147 -0.99 -10.63 -6.50
C LEU A 147 -1.76 -11.12 -7.73
N ILE A 148 -2.55 -10.27 -8.36
CA ILE A 148 -3.28 -10.60 -9.59
C ILE A 148 -2.30 -10.90 -10.73
N ARG A 149 -1.24 -10.13 -10.89
CA ARG A 149 -0.18 -10.41 -11.87
C ARG A 149 0.51 -11.73 -11.59
N TYR A 150 0.86 -11.98 -10.34
CA TYR A 150 1.45 -13.25 -9.94
C TYR A 150 0.54 -14.42 -10.30
N LEU A 151 -0.74 -14.31 -9.97
CA LEU A 151 -1.74 -15.34 -10.29
C LEU A 151 -1.82 -15.57 -11.81
N ARG A 152 -1.90 -14.51 -12.60
CA ARG A 152 -1.92 -14.61 -14.07
C ARG A 152 -0.73 -15.40 -14.62
N ASP A 153 0.45 -15.17 -14.06
CA ASP A 153 1.70 -15.74 -14.58
C ASP A 153 1.96 -17.17 -14.10
N HIS A 154 1.22 -17.63 -13.07
CA HIS A 154 1.43 -18.94 -12.43
C HIS A 154 0.20 -19.88 -12.47
N VAL A 155 -0.84 -19.47 -13.14
CA VAL A 155 -2.08 -20.29 -13.29
C VAL A 155 -2.23 -20.82 -14.70
#